data_509a96df090bb952937be4e47b1fdc96
#
_entry.id   509a96df090bb952937be4e47b1fdc96
#
_cell.length_a   1.000
_cell.length_b   1.000
_cell.length_c   1.000
_cell.angle_alpha   90.00
_cell.angle_beta   90.00
_cell.angle_gamma   90.00
#
_symmetry.space_group_name_H-M   'P 1'
#
loop_
_entity.id
_entity.type
_entity.pdbx_description
1 polymer ?
#
loop_
_entity_poly.entity_id
_entity_poly.type
_entity_poly.pdbx_seq_one_letter_code
_entity_poly.pdbx_strand_id
1 'polypeptide(L)'
;VLAKDDAARFEGFLTAANTARSVRSNLIQMSNLLKNVNTGSLTPVGREIASVMTSLGMDVNPDWNAVQAAEAIANKLVLDFAGGSLGTGIATSDRTFIEKMGPQVTQTPQGRQIIIDFAIKKADRDIQVGQMARQWQQKVGRLDKPDVNGRSFYDYLDQWAEQNPLVKRAP
;
A
#
# COMPACT_ATOMS: atom_id res chain seq x y z
N VAL A 1 -21.01 18.82 -13.18
CA VAL A 1 -20.17 18.71 -11.98
C VAL A 1 -19.95 17.25 -11.63
N LEU A 2 -21.02 16.47 -11.33
CA LEU A 2 -20.91 15.06 -10.89
C LEU A 2 -20.16 14.15 -11.87
N ALA A 3 -20.41 14.27 -13.18
CA ALA A 3 -19.73 13.45 -14.18
C ALA A 3 -18.21 13.73 -14.27
N LYS A 4 -17.83 14.99 -14.04
CA LYS A 4 -16.41 15.38 -14.04
C LYS A 4 -15.69 14.87 -12.80
N ASP A 5 -16.34 14.91 -11.65
CA ASP A 5 -15.80 14.41 -10.39
C ASP A 5 -15.66 12.88 -10.43
N ASP A 6 -16.62 12.19 -11.03
CA ASP A 6 -16.56 10.74 -11.22
C ASP A 6 -15.41 10.33 -12.14
N ALA A 7 -15.22 11.03 -13.25
CA ALA A 7 -14.09 10.80 -14.15
C ALA A 7 -12.74 11.01 -13.45
N ALA A 8 -12.61 12.06 -12.64
CA ALA A 8 -11.40 12.33 -11.87
C ALA A 8 -11.11 11.22 -10.85
N ARG A 9 -12.12 10.70 -10.18
CA ARG A 9 -11.99 9.58 -9.23
C ARG A 9 -11.60 8.28 -9.94
N PHE A 10 -12.20 8.01 -11.09
CA PHE A 10 -11.83 6.86 -11.92
C PHE A 10 -10.35 6.91 -12.33
N GLU A 11 -9.90 8.07 -12.85
CA GLU A 11 -8.49 8.29 -13.17
C GLU A 11 -7.59 8.13 -11.93
N GLY A 12 -8.06 8.55 -10.77
CA GLY A 12 -7.35 8.36 -9.50
C GLY A 12 -7.07 6.89 -9.18
N PHE A 13 -8.07 6.01 -9.38
CA PHE A 13 -7.89 4.55 -9.19
C PHE A 13 -6.89 3.98 -10.18
N LEU A 14 -6.91 4.42 -11.44
CA LEU A 14 -5.97 3.95 -12.46
C LEU A 14 -4.54 4.43 -12.17
N THR A 15 -4.38 5.67 -11.77
CA THR A 15 -3.07 6.24 -11.40
C THR A 15 -2.50 5.53 -10.17
N ALA A 16 -3.32 5.30 -9.15
CA ALA A 16 -2.91 4.55 -7.96
C ALA A 16 -2.46 3.12 -8.32
N ALA A 17 -3.18 2.43 -9.21
CA ALA A 17 -2.81 1.10 -9.67
C ALA A 17 -1.48 1.10 -10.45
N ASN A 18 -1.26 2.08 -11.30
CA ASN A 18 -0.01 2.19 -12.06
C ASN A 18 1.20 2.48 -11.16
N THR A 19 1.05 3.40 -10.21
CA THR A 19 2.07 3.69 -9.20
C THR A 19 2.36 2.46 -8.34
N ALA A 20 1.31 1.75 -7.93
CA ALA A 20 1.42 0.56 -7.10
C ALA A 20 2.23 -0.57 -7.75
N ARG A 21 2.18 -0.74 -9.07
CA ARG A 21 2.98 -1.76 -9.76
C ARG A 21 4.48 -1.54 -9.56
N SER A 22 4.93 -0.31 -9.70
CA SER A 22 6.33 0.06 -9.50
C SER A 22 6.74 -0.06 -8.04
N VAL A 23 5.95 0.49 -7.13
CA VAL A 23 6.18 0.43 -5.68
C VAL A 23 6.24 -1.02 -5.20
N ARG A 24 5.30 -1.86 -5.64
CA ARG A 24 5.26 -3.29 -5.31
C ARG A 24 6.54 -4.00 -5.72
N SER A 25 7.00 -3.79 -6.94
CA SER A 25 8.23 -4.42 -7.43
C SER A 25 9.45 -4.02 -6.59
N ASN A 26 9.59 -2.75 -6.29
CA ASN A 26 10.70 -2.24 -5.47
C ASN A 26 10.63 -2.76 -4.03
N LEU A 27 9.45 -2.81 -3.43
CA LEU A 27 9.24 -3.34 -2.08
C LEU A 27 9.58 -4.84 -1.99
N ILE A 28 9.20 -5.63 -2.99
CA ILE A 28 9.53 -7.06 -3.03
C ILE A 28 11.04 -7.26 -3.13
N GLN A 29 11.72 -6.52 -3.99
CA GLN A 29 13.18 -6.59 -4.14
C GLN A 29 13.88 -6.18 -2.84
N MET A 30 13.45 -5.09 -2.23
CA MET A 30 13.95 -4.63 -0.93
C MET A 30 13.73 -5.69 0.17
N SER A 31 12.54 -6.26 0.24
CA SER A 31 12.21 -7.32 1.21
C SER A 31 13.13 -8.53 1.06
N ASN A 32 13.38 -8.97 -0.17
CA ASN A 32 14.29 -10.08 -0.43
C ASN A 32 15.74 -9.77 -0.03
N LEU A 33 16.20 -8.56 -0.30
CA LEU A 33 17.53 -8.12 0.12
C LEU A 33 17.66 -8.12 1.64
N LEU A 34 16.68 -7.58 2.35
CA LEU A 34 16.70 -7.48 3.82
C LEU A 34 16.65 -8.85 4.51
N LYS A 35 16.01 -9.84 3.93
CA LYS A 35 16.00 -11.21 4.45
C LYS A 35 17.40 -11.86 4.42
N ASN A 36 18.23 -11.43 3.49
CA ASN A 36 19.60 -11.97 3.30
C ASN A 36 20.67 -11.12 3.99
N VAL A 37 20.33 -9.99 4.59
CA VAL A 37 21.26 -9.13 5.32
C VAL A 37 21.33 -9.57 6.77
N ASN A 38 22.54 -9.98 7.22
CA ASN A 38 22.80 -10.18 8.63
C ASN A 38 22.72 -8.84 9.40
N THR A 39 22.04 -8.83 10.52
CA THR A 39 21.74 -7.65 11.34
C THR A 39 22.97 -6.88 11.85
N GLY A 40 24.18 -7.40 11.67
CA GLY A 40 25.45 -6.74 11.97
C GLY A 40 26.21 -6.23 10.73
N SER A 41 25.64 -6.37 9.54
CA SER A 41 26.30 -5.98 8.30
C SER A 41 26.11 -4.50 8.02
N LEU A 42 27.22 -3.78 7.76
CA LEU A 42 27.21 -2.40 7.22
C LEU A 42 26.92 -2.39 5.70
N THR A 43 25.98 -3.22 5.25
CA THR A 43 25.60 -3.27 3.85
C THR A 43 25.12 -1.88 3.38
N PRO A 44 25.72 -1.30 2.33
CA PRO A 44 25.29 0.00 1.82
C PRO A 44 23.85 -0.04 1.32
N VAL A 45 23.21 1.13 1.27
CA VAL A 45 21.90 1.30 0.64
C VAL A 45 22.01 0.96 -0.85
N GLY A 46 21.33 -0.10 -1.26
CA GLY A 46 21.28 -0.51 -2.65
C GLY A 46 20.26 0.31 -3.46
N ARG A 47 20.31 0.12 -4.77
CA ARG A 47 19.45 0.82 -5.73
C ARG A 47 17.95 0.63 -5.45
N GLU A 48 17.56 -0.58 -5.07
CA GLU A 48 16.16 -0.93 -4.77
C GLU A 48 15.64 -0.21 -3.53
N ILE A 49 16.45 -0.14 -2.49
CA ILE A 49 16.13 0.60 -1.25
C ILE A 49 16.03 2.11 -1.55
N ALA A 50 16.97 2.65 -2.29
CA ALA A 50 16.97 4.05 -2.72
C ALA A 50 15.72 4.38 -3.56
N SER A 51 15.29 3.47 -4.44
CA SER A 51 14.07 3.64 -5.24
C SER A 51 12.81 3.66 -4.37
N VAL A 52 12.71 2.80 -3.36
CA VAL A 52 11.60 2.83 -2.40
C VAL A 52 11.58 4.16 -1.63
N MET A 53 12.73 4.61 -1.12
CA MET A 53 12.83 5.89 -0.41
C MET A 53 12.34 7.04 -1.27
N THR A 54 12.82 7.12 -2.50
CA THR A 54 12.41 8.17 -3.47
C THR A 54 10.91 8.12 -3.76
N SER A 55 10.34 6.93 -3.95
CA SER A 55 8.91 6.76 -4.20
C SER A 55 8.03 7.19 -3.01
N LEU A 56 8.57 7.15 -1.81
CA LEU A 56 7.91 7.63 -0.59
C LEU A 56 8.18 9.11 -0.28
N GLY A 57 8.88 9.83 -1.18
CA GLY A 57 9.23 11.23 -0.99
C GLY A 57 10.34 11.44 0.05
N MET A 58 11.16 10.43 0.30
CA MET A 58 12.26 10.49 1.24
C MET A 58 13.57 10.79 0.51
N ASP A 59 14.45 11.56 1.15
CA ASP A 59 15.81 11.76 0.67
C ASP A 59 16.67 10.53 1.00
N VAL A 60 17.49 10.12 0.04
CA VAL A 60 18.45 9.04 0.25
C VAL A 60 19.65 9.59 1.03
N ASN A 61 19.86 9.11 2.26
CA ASN A 61 21.02 9.48 3.04
C ASN A 61 22.18 8.53 2.71
N PRO A 62 23.29 9.03 2.11
CA PRO A 62 24.41 8.19 1.71
C PRO A 62 25.18 7.58 2.89
N ASP A 63 25.01 8.13 4.10
CA ASP A 63 25.68 7.64 5.31
C ASP A 63 24.93 6.47 5.97
N TRP A 64 23.72 6.18 5.51
CA TRP A 64 22.93 5.07 6.05
C TRP A 64 23.36 3.73 5.47
N ASN A 65 23.31 2.70 6.29
CA ASN A 65 23.31 1.33 5.82
C ASN A 65 21.90 0.84 5.46
N ALA A 66 21.80 -0.34 4.89
CA ALA A 66 20.53 -0.92 4.45
C ALA A 66 19.51 -1.09 5.60
N VAL A 67 19.97 -1.41 6.80
CA VAL A 67 19.12 -1.58 7.99
C VAL A 67 18.52 -0.26 8.44
N GLN A 68 19.34 0.79 8.52
CA GLN A 68 18.89 2.14 8.87
C GLN A 68 17.87 2.68 7.85
N ALA A 69 18.15 2.48 6.57
CA ALA A 69 17.21 2.86 5.51
C ALA A 69 15.90 2.08 5.61
N ALA A 70 15.95 0.77 5.88
CA ALA A 70 14.74 -0.05 6.04
C ALA A 70 13.91 0.38 7.25
N GLU A 71 14.53 0.75 8.35
CA GLU A 71 13.84 1.29 9.54
C GLU A 71 13.15 2.63 9.20
N ALA A 72 13.85 3.53 8.52
CA ALA A 72 13.29 4.80 8.11
C ALA A 72 12.10 4.62 7.15
N ILE A 73 12.20 3.70 6.19
CA ILE A 73 11.10 3.35 5.27
C ILE A 73 9.91 2.79 6.06
N ALA A 74 10.14 1.85 6.96
CA ALA A 74 9.07 1.26 7.76
C ALA A 74 8.35 2.31 8.62
N ASN A 75 9.09 3.21 9.25
CA ASN A 75 8.52 4.33 9.99
C ASN A 75 7.68 5.25 9.09
N LYS A 76 8.17 5.58 7.91
CA LYS A 76 7.45 6.41 6.94
C LYS A 76 6.15 5.73 6.50
N LEU A 77 6.19 4.43 6.22
CA LEU A 77 5.00 3.66 5.84
C LEU A 77 3.94 3.66 6.94
N VAL A 78 4.33 3.43 8.19
CA VAL A 78 3.40 3.48 9.34
C VAL A 78 2.75 4.86 9.46
N LEU A 79 3.55 5.93 9.37
CA LEU A 79 3.04 7.30 9.46
C LEU A 79 2.09 7.63 8.29
N ASP A 80 2.45 7.26 7.08
CA ASP A 80 1.63 7.53 5.90
C ASP A 80 0.31 6.76 5.97
N PHE A 81 0.33 5.50 6.35
CA PHE A 81 -0.87 4.67 6.46
C PHE A 81 -1.78 5.15 7.61
N ALA A 82 -1.23 5.50 8.75
CA ALA A 82 -1.99 6.10 9.86
C ALA A 82 -2.54 7.49 9.49
N GLY A 83 -1.82 8.24 8.65
CA GLY A 83 -2.19 9.57 8.16
C GLY A 83 -3.23 9.59 7.03
N GLY A 84 -3.80 8.44 6.64
CA GLY A 84 -4.89 8.34 5.68
C GLY A 84 -4.49 7.91 4.26
N SER A 85 -3.22 7.57 4.00
CA SER A 85 -2.79 7.11 2.66
C SER A 85 -3.21 5.67 2.32
N LEU A 86 -3.92 4.98 3.21
CA LEU A 86 -4.51 3.67 2.90
C LEU A 86 -5.58 3.77 1.81
N GLY A 87 -6.27 4.89 1.71
CA GLY A 87 -7.29 5.11 0.69
C GLY A 87 -8.54 4.27 0.89
N THR A 88 -9.24 4.01 -0.21
CA THR A 88 -10.46 3.19 -0.28
C THR A 88 -10.11 1.73 -0.60
N GLY A 89 -11.06 0.82 -0.36
CA GLY A 89 -10.87 -0.60 -0.64
C GLY A 89 -10.06 -1.33 0.43
N ILE A 90 -9.99 -0.79 1.63
CA ILE A 90 -9.29 -1.34 2.78
C ILE A 90 -10.28 -1.68 3.89
N ALA A 91 -10.19 -2.90 4.42
CA ALA A 91 -11.05 -3.37 5.51
C ALA A 91 -10.81 -2.58 6.80
N THR A 92 -11.85 -2.44 7.61
CA THR A 92 -11.75 -1.80 8.94
C THR A 92 -10.71 -2.48 9.83
N SER A 93 -10.63 -3.82 9.77
CA SER A 93 -9.62 -4.59 10.50
C SER A 93 -8.17 -4.26 10.10
N ASP A 94 -7.94 -3.96 8.82
CA ASP A 94 -6.62 -3.55 8.32
C ASP A 94 -6.23 -2.16 8.82
N ARG A 95 -7.18 -1.23 8.87
CA ARG A 95 -6.98 0.10 9.47
C ARG A 95 -6.63 0.00 10.94
N THR A 96 -7.38 -0.79 11.69
CA THR A 96 -7.12 -1.04 13.12
C THR A 96 -5.76 -1.67 13.34
N PHE A 97 -5.34 -2.59 12.46
CA PHE A 97 -4.01 -3.20 12.52
C PHE A 97 -2.90 -2.14 12.41
N ILE A 98 -3.01 -1.23 11.45
CA ILE A 98 -2.04 -0.13 11.28
C ILE A 98 -2.08 0.86 12.45
N GLU A 99 -3.25 1.22 12.95
CA GLU A 99 -3.40 2.15 14.08
C GLU A 99 -2.74 1.62 15.37
N LYS A 100 -2.71 0.30 15.54
CA LYS A 100 -2.03 -0.36 16.67
C LYS A 100 -0.52 -0.48 16.48
N MET A 101 -0.01 -0.25 15.29
CA MET A 101 1.42 -0.24 15.01
C MET A 101 2.08 0.99 15.64
N GLY A 102 2.88 0.78 16.68
CA GLY A 102 3.68 1.84 17.28
C GLY A 102 5.10 1.90 16.69
N PRO A 103 5.83 2.99 16.98
CA PRO A 103 7.22 3.15 16.51
C PRO A 103 8.15 2.01 16.94
N GLN A 104 7.85 1.36 18.04
CA GLN A 104 8.64 0.24 18.57
C GLN A 104 8.64 -0.98 17.65
N VAL A 105 7.56 -1.20 16.91
CA VAL A 105 7.44 -2.34 15.98
C VAL A 105 8.47 -2.24 14.86
N THR A 106 8.71 -1.03 14.36
CA THR A 106 9.64 -0.80 13.24
C THR A 106 11.11 -0.90 13.62
N GLN A 107 11.42 -0.89 14.93
CA GLN A 107 12.79 -1.02 15.43
C GLN A 107 13.33 -2.46 15.35
N THR A 108 12.46 -3.45 15.22
CA THR A 108 12.85 -4.86 15.10
C THR A 108 12.84 -5.33 13.65
N PRO A 109 13.73 -6.28 13.25
CA PRO A 109 13.66 -6.86 11.90
C PRO A 109 12.30 -7.47 11.58
N GLN A 110 11.69 -8.16 12.54
CA GLN A 110 10.36 -8.79 12.38
C GLN A 110 9.26 -7.74 12.18
N GLY A 111 9.30 -6.67 12.95
CA GLY A 111 8.31 -5.59 12.84
C GLY A 111 8.43 -4.83 11.50
N ARG A 112 9.66 -4.56 11.06
CA ARG A 112 9.90 -3.98 9.72
C ARG A 112 9.36 -4.88 8.63
N GLN A 113 9.60 -6.18 8.72
CA GLN A 113 9.09 -7.13 7.73
C GLN A 113 7.56 -7.16 7.69
N ILE A 114 6.90 -7.09 8.84
CA ILE A 114 5.42 -7.03 8.91
C ILE A 114 4.89 -5.82 8.16
N ILE A 115 5.45 -4.64 8.37
CA ILE A 115 4.95 -3.42 7.70
C ILE A 115 5.30 -3.41 6.21
N ILE A 116 6.46 -3.92 5.81
CA ILE A 116 6.84 -4.06 4.40
C ILE A 116 5.90 -5.04 3.69
N ASP A 117 5.61 -6.19 4.30
CA ASP A 117 4.66 -7.16 3.75
C ASP A 117 3.24 -6.57 3.65
N PHE A 118 2.82 -5.78 4.63
CA PHE A 118 1.56 -5.05 4.56
C PHE A 118 1.55 -4.05 3.39
N ALA A 119 2.63 -3.31 3.20
CA ALA A 119 2.77 -2.35 2.10
C ALA A 119 2.71 -3.03 0.72
N ILE A 120 3.31 -4.22 0.58
CA ILE A 120 3.21 -5.03 -0.64
C ILE A 120 1.76 -5.45 -0.89
N LYS A 121 1.06 -5.94 0.13
CA LYS A 121 -0.36 -6.31 0.03
C LYS A 121 -1.25 -5.11 -0.30
N LYS A 122 -0.94 -3.95 0.25
CA LYS A 122 -1.63 -2.69 -0.06
C LYS A 122 -1.41 -2.28 -1.52
N ALA A 123 -0.21 -2.42 -2.04
CA ALA A 123 0.08 -2.18 -3.45
C ALA A 123 -0.69 -3.17 -4.36
N ASP A 124 -0.76 -4.45 -4.01
CA ASP A 124 -1.61 -5.43 -4.70
C ASP A 124 -3.09 -5.02 -4.67
N ARG A 125 -3.57 -4.50 -3.55
CA ARG A 125 -4.94 -4.00 -3.41
C ARG A 125 -5.21 -2.83 -4.35
N ASP A 126 -4.31 -1.87 -4.45
CA ASP A 126 -4.47 -0.74 -5.38
C ASP A 126 -4.56 -1.20 -6.84
N ILE A 127 -3.79 -2.21 -7.22
CA ILE A 127 -3.86 -2.82 -8.55
C ILE A 127 -5.22 -3.49 -8.77
N GLN A 128 -5.70 -4.26 -7.80
CA GLN A 128 -7.02 -4.92 -7.86
C GLN A 128 -8.15 -3.91 -7.96
N VAL A 129 -8.11 -2.86 -7.16
CA VAL A 129 -9.13 -1.80 -7.16
C VAL A 129 -9.16 -1.08 -8.52
N GLY A 130 -8.01 -0.81 -9.13
CA GLY A 130 -7.95 -0.24 -10.47
C GLY A 130 -8.58 -1.15 -11.53
N GLN A 131 -8.35 -2.46 -11.45
CA GLN A 131 -8.99 -3.45 -12.33
C GLN A 131 -10.51 -3.51 -12.11
N MET A 132 -10.95 -3.51 -10.87
CA MET A 132 -12.37 -3.52 -10.52
C MET A 132 -13.07 -2.25 -11.00
N ALA A 133 -12.45 -1.09 -10.89
CA ALA A 133 -12.99 0.18 -11.40
C ALA A 133 -13.16 0.14 -12.93
N ARG A 134 -12.18 -0.40 -13.67
CA ARG A 134 -12.30 -0.59 -15.12
C ARG A 134 -13.43 -1.53 -15.48
N GLN A 135 -13.57 -2.66 -14.81
CA GLN A 135 -14.64 -3.61 -15.04
C GLN A 135 -16.01 -2.99 -14.76
N TRP A 136 -16.12 -2.21 -13.69
CA TRP A 136 -17.35 -1.49 -13.38
C TRP A 136 -17.71 -0.49 -14.46
N GLN A 137 -16.76 0.31 -14.92
CA GLN A 137 -16.98 1.28 -15.99
C GLN A 137 -17.47 0.60 -17.28
N GLN A 138 -16.93 -0.56 -17.62
CA GLN A 138 -17.34 -1.32 -18.80
C GLN A 138 -18.74 -1.91 -18.69
N LYS A 139 -19.14 -2.37 -17.51
CA LYS A 139 -20.40 -3.09 -17.28
C LYS A 139 -21.55 -2.19 -16.86
N VAL A 140 -21.27 -1.19 -16.05
CA VAL A 140 -22.27 -0.33 -15.41
C VAL A 140 -22.17 1.11 -15.93
N GLY A 141 -20.97 1.60 -16.19
CA GLY A 141 -20.69 2.98 -16.60
C GLY A 141 -19.99 3.76 -15.48
N ARG A 142 -20.55 4.91 -15.09
CA ARG A 142 -19.96 5.75 -14.03
C ARG A 142 -19.85 4.99 -12.70
N LEU A 143 -18.83 5.31 -11.92
CA LEU A 143 -18.61 4.69 -10.60
C LEU A 143 -19.71 5.00 -9.59
N ASP A 144 -20.32 6.17 -9.69
CA ASP A 144 -21.44 6.59 -8.85
C ASP A 144 -22.81 6.05 -9.30
N LYS A 145 -22.88 5.45 -10.52
CA LYS A 145 -24.11 4.85 -11.04
C LYS A 145 -24.37 3.51 -10.36
N PRO A 146 -25.59 3.29 -9.81
CA PRO A 146 -25.91 2.02 -9.20
C PRO A 146 -25.92 0.86 -10.19
N ASP A 147 -25.50 -0.32 -9.72
CA ASP A 147 -25.67 -1.59 -10.40
C ASP A 147 -27.13 -2.12 -10.29
N VAL A 148 -27.35 -3.34 -10.78
CA VAL A 148 -28.67 -4.01 -10.70
C VAL A 148 -29.14 -4.24 -9.25
N ASN A 149 -28.24 -4.22 -8.28
CA ASN A 149 -28.54 -4.37 -6.85
C ASN A 149 -28.66 -3.02 -6.11
N GLY A 150 -28.63 -1.91 -6.83
CA GLY A 150 -28.75 -0.56 -6.27
C GLY A 150 -27.48 -0.06 -5.56
N ARG A 151 -26.31 -0.69 -5.80
CA ARG A 151 -25.04 -0.30 -5.19
C ARG A 151 -24.19 0.50 -6.17
N SER A 152 -23.56 1.59 -5.68
CA SER A 152 -22.46 2.26 -6.40
C SER A 152 -21.19 1.39 -6.35
N PHE A 153 -20.20 1.75 -7.17
CA PHE A 153 -18.88 1.10 -7.09
C PHE A 153 -18.28 1.21 -5.69
N TYR A 154 -18.43 2.35 -5.03
CA TYR A 154 -17.90 2.58 -3.69
C TYR A 154 -18.53 1.67 -2.64
N ASP A 155 -19.86 1.51 -2.66
CA ASP A 155 -20.58 0.59 -1.78
C ASP A 155 -20.14 -0.86 -2.01
N TYR A 156 -20.01 -1.25 -3.27
CA TYR A 156 -19.52 -2.56 -3.65
C TYR A 156 -18.08 -2.78 -3.15
N LEU A 157 -17.21 -1.79 -3.37
CA LEU A 157 -15.79 -1.87 -2.96
C LEU A 157 -15.65 -1.99 -1.44
N ASP A 158 -16.40 -1.21 -0.67
CA ASP A 158 -16.38 -1.27 0.79
C ASP A 158 -16.81 -2.65 1.31
N GLN A 159 -17.89 -3.20 0.79
CA GLN A 159 -18.36 -4.53 1.16
C GLN A 159 -17.35 -5.61 0.77
N TRP A 160 -16.79 -5.51 -0.42
CA TRP A 160 -15.79 -6.47 -0.89
C TRP A 160 -14.51 -6.41 -0.04
N ALA A 161 -14.04 -5.23 0.33
CA ALA A 161 -12.86 -5.04 1.17
C ALA A 161 -13.04 -5.68 2.55
N GLU A 162 -14.19 -5.51 3.19
CA GLU A 162 -14.49 -6.13 4.49
C GLU A 162 -14.47 -7.67 4.44
N GLN A 163 -14.85 -8.25 3.31
CA GLN A 163 -14.79 -9.69 3.07
C GLN A 163 -13.39 -10.18 2.68
N ASN A 164 -12.51 -9.28 2.28
CA ASN A 164 -11.18 -9.59 1.77
C ASN A 164 -10.11 -8.75 2.48
N PRO A 165 -9.92 -8.87 3.79
CA PRO A 165 -8.91 -8.11 4.51
C PRO A 165 -7.50 -8.47 4.04
N LEU A 166 -6.56 -7.51 4.10
CA LEU A 166 -5.16 -7.72 3.77
C LEU A 166 -4.45 -8.58 4.80
N VAL A 167 -4.80 -8.38 6.07
CA VAL A 167 -4.28 -9.16 7.18
C VAL A 167 -5.31 -10.22 7.56
N LYS A 168 -4.94 -11.49 7.38
CA LYS A 168 -5.80 -12.59 7.81
C LYS A 168 -5.89 -12.58 9.34
N ARG A 169 -7.12 -12.66 9.85
CA ARG A 169 -7.31 -12.92 11.28
C ARG A 169 -6.69 -14.26 11.62
N ALA A 170 -5.96 -14.30 12.73
CA ALA A 170 -5.57 -15.58 13.32
C ALA A 170 -6.84 -16.41 13.60
N PRO A 171 -6.82 -17.72 13.34
CA PRO A 171 -7.95 -18.58 13.63
C PRO A 171 -8.30 -18.60 15.11
#